data_d7f06c7f4d6f047f93576e40af7ce7da
#
_entry.id   d7f06c7f4d6f047f93576e40af7ce7da
#
_cell.length_a   1.000
_cell.length_b   1.000
_cell.length_c   1.000
_cell.angle_alpha   90.00
_cell.angle_beta   90.00
_cell.angle_gamma   90.00
#
_symmetry.space_group_name_H-M   'P 1'
#
loop_
_entity.id
_entity.type
_entity.pdbx_description
1 polymer ?
#
loop_
_entity_poly.entity_id
_entity_poly.type
_entity_poly.pdbx_seq_one_letter_code
_entity_poly.pdbx_strand_id
1 'polypeptide(L)'
;VVIPNGAVRMEGTGNHYLPFEFPAVPDFEMLMALEEAAEKLGYPYNIGVTITKDSFYTEAEPETKPVYHELKEKWDSYLKGGATNTSMECSVLFLIGASLGIRTSSVMISATNFGDYSNDADDYPSGWEERAIEVGIEAMKILIRKDQEA
;
A
#
# COMPACT_ATOMS: atom_id res chain seq x y z
N VAL A 1 -2.07 -8.10 -8.13
CA VAL A 1 -1.34 -7.39 -7.09
C VAL A 1 -1.68 -5.92 -7.10
N VAL A 2 -1.45 -5.20 -5.99
CA VAL A 2 -1.64 -3.75 -5.86
C VAL A 2 -0.30 -3.11 -5.56
N ILE A 3 0.03 -2.06 -6.31
CA ILE A 3 1.29 -1.31 -6.20
C ILE A 3 0.94 0.14 -5.82
N PRO A 4 1.18 0.59 -4.58
CA PRO A 4 0.86 1.95 -4.18
C PRO A 4 1.78 2.98 -4.82
N ASN A 5 1.19 4.02 -5.45
CA ASN A 5 1.92 5.19 -5.94
C ASN A 5 1.88 6.38 -4.96
N GLY A 6 1.22 6.20 -3.82
CA GLY A 6 1.14 7.14 -2.72
C GLY A 6 0.29 6.57 -1.60
N ALA A 7 0.37 7.17 -0.42
CA ALA A 7 -0.40 6.73 0.72
C ALA A 7 -1.07 7.90 1.46
N VAL A 8 -2.35 7.72 1.80
CA VAL A 8 -3.04 8.58 2.75
C VAL A 8 -2.48 8.30 4.14
N ARG A 9 -2.07 9.35 4.84
CA ARG A 9 -1.47 9.28 6.17
C ARG A 9 -2.55 9.31 7.25
N MET A 10 -3.28 8.19 7.40
CA MET A 10 -4.28 8.01 8.47
C MET A 10 -3.67 7.25 9.67
N GLU A 11 -2.41 7.55 9.97
CA GLU A 11 -1.57 6.93 11.00
C GLU A 11 -0.79 7.99 11.78
N GLY A 12 -0.32 7.65 12.96
CA GLY A 12 0.40 8.57 13.84
C GLY A 12 1.93 8.48 13.77
N THR A 13 2.46 7.32 13.40
CA THR A 13 3.89 7.03 13.44
C THR A 13 4.72 7.93 12.52
N GLY A 14 4.22 8.19 11.31
CA GLY A 14 4.91 9.03 10.33
C GLY A 14 5.18 10.46 10.81
N ASN A 15 4.36 10.99 11.74
CA ASN A 15 4.53 12.33 12.29
C ASN A 15 5.78 12.46 13.20
N HIS A 16 6.37 11.33 13.62
CA HIS A 16 7.63 11.32 14.37
C HIS A 16 8.87 11.41 13.46
N TYR A 17 8.69 11.26 12.14
CA TYR A 17 9.78 11.29 11.15
C TYR A 17 9.73 12.52 10.27
N LEU A 18 8.55 12.85 9.74
CA LEU A 18 8.36 13.97 8.82
C LEU A 18 7.04 14.69 9.12
N PRO A 19 6.97 16.03 8.91
CA PRO A 19 5.75 16.79 9.14
C PRO A 19 4.59 16.26 8.29
N PHE A 20 3.37 16.46 8.76
CA PHE A 20 2.16 15.88 8.14
C PHE A 20 2.00 16.27 6.66
N GLU A 21 2.43 17.47 6.29
CA GLU A 21 2.36 18.00 4.92
C GLU A 21 3.33 17.32 3.95
N PHE A 22 4.33 16.59 4.47
CA PHE A 22 5.24 15.82 3.60
C PHE A 22 4.50 14.63 3.00
N PRO A 23 4.48 14.47 1.66
CA PRO A 23 3.72 13.41 1.02
C PRO A 23 4.35 12.03 1.28
N ALA A 24 3.51 11.04 1.59
CA ALA A 24 3.92 9.64 1.66
C ALA A 24 3.87 9.03 0.26
N VAL A 25 5.01 9.07 -0.44
CA VAL A 25 5.16 8.52 -1.80
C VAL A 25 6.30 7.53 -1.86
N PRO A 26 6.18 6.45 -2.66
CA PRO A 26 7.26 5.52 -2.87
C PRO A 26 8.38 6.13 -3.70
N ASP A 27 9.54 5.49 -3.69
CA ASP A 27 10.59 5.77 -4.66
C ASP A 27 10.12 5.44 -6.08
N PHE A 28 10.38 6.36 -7.02
CA PHE A 28 9.87 6.23 -8.38
C PHE A 28 10.50 5.06 -9.15
N GLU A 29 11.80 4.82 -8.99
CA GLU A 29 12.47 3.72 -9.68
C GLU A 29 12.00 2.36 -9.17
N MET A 30 11.77 2.24 -7.87
CA MET A 30 11.19 1.02 -7.29
C MET A 30 9.75 0.80 -7.73
N LEU A 31 8.93 1.86 -7.81
CA LEU A 31 7.56 1.78 -8.32
C LEU A 31 7.56 1.22 -9.75
N MET A 32 8.38 1.80 -10.63
CA MET A 32 8.49 1.37 -12.02
C MET A 32 9.02 -0.07 -12.16
N ALA A 33 9.94 -0.47 -11.29
CA ALA A 33 10.45 -1.83 -11.28
C ALA A 33 9.39 -2.86 -10.84
N LEU A 34 8.51 -2.49 -9.93
CA LEU A 34 7.39 -3.35 -9.52
C LEU A 34 6.36 -3.51 -10.65
N GLU A 35 6.05 -2.43 -11.36
CA GLU A 35 5.17 -2.46 -12.53
C GLU A 35 5.77 -3.38 -13.62
N GLU A 36 7.03 -3.13 -14.02
CA GLU A 36 7.75 -3.95 -15.00
C GLU A 36 7.79 -5.44 -14.60
N ALA A 37 7.98 -5.71 -13.30
CA ALA A 37 8.00 -7.08 -12.78
C ALA A 37 6.62 -7.76 -12.90
N ALA A 38 5.54 -7.05 -12.54
CA ALA A 38 4.18 -7.57 -12.66
C ALA A 38 3.81 -7.88 -14.11
N GLU A 39 4.15 -6.97 -15.04
CA GLU A 39 3.96 -7.18 -16.48
C GLU A 39 4.74 -8.39 -16.99
N LYS A 40 6.02 -8.48 -16.64
CA LYS A 40 6.90 -9.59 -17.05
C LYS A 40 6.39 -10.96 -16.56
N LEU A 41 5.84 -11.00 -15.36
CA LEU A 41 5.27 -12.22 -14.77
C LEU A 41 3.85 -12.52 -15.28
N GLY A 42 3.24 -11.59 -16.01
CA GLY A 42 1.88 -11.73 -16.52
C GLY A 42 0.80 -11.67 -15.42
N TYR A 43 1.10 -11.04 -14.30
CA TYR A 43 0.14 -10.89 -13.21
C TYR A 43 -0.69 -9.63 -13.39
N PRO A 44 -2.02 -9.71 -13.21
CA PRO A 44 -2.85 -8.51 -13.19
C PRO A 44 -2.45 -7.62 -12.01
N TYR A 45 -2.34 -6.32 -12.26
CA TYR A 45 -1.96 -5.35 -11.25
C TYR A 45 -2.80 -4.07 -11.34
N ASN A 46 -2.84 -3.35 -10.23
CA ASN A 46 -3.42 -2.01 -10.14
C ASN A 46 -2.42 -1.09 -9.46
N ILE A 47 -2.25 0.12 -10.00
CA ILE A 47 -1.46 1.19 -9.38
C ILE A 47 -2.42 2.25 -8.86
N GLY A 48 -2.30 2.62 -7.58
CA GLY A 48 -3.20 3.62 -6.98
C GLY A 48 -2.79 4.03 -5.58
N VAL A 49 -3.55 4.96 -5.02
CA VAL A 49 -3.32 5.44 -3.65
C VAL A 49 -3.85 4.43 -2.64
N THR A 50 -3.04 4.07 -1.66
CA THR A 50 -3.45 3.26 -0.50
C THR A 50 -3.82 4.16 0.68
N ILE A 51 -4.70 3.69 1.57
CA ILE A 51 -4.98 4.36 2.84
C ILE A 51 -4.21 3.61 3.92
N THR A 52 -3.22 4.25 4.56
CA THR A 52 -2.50 3.66 5.68
C THR A 52 -3.14 4.06 6.99
N LYS A 53 -3.57 3.09 7.79
CA LYS A 53 -4.26 3.27 9.06
C LYS A 53 -3.53 2.59 10.21
N ASP A 54 -3.72 3.07 11.44
CA ASP A 54 -3.16 2.47 12.66
C ASP A 54 -3.94 1.26 13.18
N SER A 55 -5.23 1.18 12.86
CA SER A 55 -6.10 0.14 13.41
C SER A 55 -6.96 -0.52 12.33
N PHE A 56 -6.86 -1.83 12.24
CA PHE A 56 -7.73 -2.65 11.38
C PHE A 56 -9.21 -2.47 11.74
N TYR A 57 -9.55 -2.47 13.01
CA TYR A 57 -10.93 -2.40 13.49
C TYR A 57 -11.61 -1.04 13.30
N THR A 58 -10.87 0.01 12.95
CA THR A 58 -11.47 1.29 12.56
C THR A 58 -12.03 1.27 11.14
N GLU A 59 -11.69 0.25 10.36
CA GLU A 59 -12.21 -0.02 9.03
C GLU A 59 -13.22 -1.18 9.05
N ALA A 60 -12.88 -2.31 9.69
CA ALA A 60 -13.70 -3.51 9.69
C ALA A 60 -14.98 -3.39 10.54
N GLU A 61 -14.91 -2.64 11.64
CA GLU A 61 -16.03 -2.46 12.59
C GLU A 61 -16.14 -0.98 13.02
N PRO A 62 -16.24 -0.02 12.10
CA PRO A 62 -16.19 1.41 12.43
C PRO A 62 -17.36 1.84 13.32
N GLU A 63 -18.55 1.22 13.19
CA GLU A 63 -19.76 1.52 13.96
C GLU A 63 -19.62 1.22 15.45
N THR A 64 -18.66 0.37 15.83
CA THR A 64 -18.36 0.05 17.23
C THR A 64 -17.49 1.11 17.91
N LYS A 65 -16.98 2.09 17.16
CA LYS A 65 -16.05 3.09 17.67
C LYS A 65 -16.77 4.39 18.02
N PRO A 66 -16.40 5.06 19.14
CA PRO A 66 -16.99 6.35 19.52
C PRO A 66 -16.89 7.44 18.45
N VAL A 67 -15.87 7.37 17.61
CA VAL A 67 -15.59 8.32 16.50
C VAL A 67 -16.15 7.86 15.15
N TYR A 68 -17.15 6.98 15.15
CA TYR A 68 -17.71 6.36 13.94
C TYR A 68 -18.03 7.35 12.81
N HIS A 69 -18.72 8.45 13.14
CA HIS A 69 -19.13 9.43 12.13
C HIS A 69 -17.93 10.08 11.44
N GLU A 70 -16.89 10.42 12.21
CA GLU A 70 -15.64 10.97 11.67
C GLU A 70 -14.91 9.95 10.80
N LEU A 71 -14.83 8.70 11.23
CA LEU A 71 -14.23 7.62 10.46
C LEU A 71 -14.94 7.45 9.12
N LYS A 72 -16.27 7.37 9.13
CA LYS A 72 -17.07 7.18 7.92
C LYS A 72 -16.88 8.33 6.92
N GLU A 73 -16.90 9.58 7.39
CA GLU A 73 -16.71 10.75 6.53
C GLU A 73 -15.31 10.75 5.90
N LYS A 74 -14.27 10.39 6.66
CA LYS A 74 -12.90 10.25 6.15
C LYS A 74 -12.82 9.16 5.08
N TRP A 75 -13.33 7.95 5.37
CA TRP A 75 -13.33 6.84 4.41
C TRP A 75 -14.06 7.21 3.12
N ASP A 76 -15.28 7.77 3.22
CA ASP A 76 -16.05 8.22 2.06
C ASP A 76 -15.27 9.25 1.21
N SER A 77 -14.54 10.15 1.88
CA SER A 77 -13.73 11.17 1.20
C SER A 77 -12.53 10.56 0.47
N TYR A 78 -11.82 9.64 1.09
CA TYR A 78 -10.67 8.98 0.47
C TYR A 78 -11.06 8.11 -0.73
N LEU A 79 -12.17 7.38 -0.63
CA LEU A 79 -12.71 6.59 -1.74
C LEU A 79 -13.15 7.47 -2.90
N LYS A 80 -13.84 8.58 -2.61
CA LYS A 80 -14.20 9.59 -3.64
C LYS A 80 -12.96 10.25 -4.25
N GLY A 81 -11.86 10.35 -3.49
CA GLY A 81 -10.56 10.80 -3.96
C GLY A 81 -9.81 9.79 -4.82
N GLY A 82 -10.35 8.57 -4.98
CA GLY A 82 -9.76 7.53 -5.82
C GLY A 82 -8.77 6.60 -5.10
N ALA A 83 -8.80 6.54 -3.77
CA ALA A 83 -8.02 5.53 -3.05
C ALA A 83 -8.52 4.12 -3.42
N THR A 84 -7.58 3.21 -3.69
CA THR A 84 -7.88 1.90 -4.30
C THR A 84 -7.85 0.74 -3.31
N ASN A 85 -7.14 0.90 -2.20
CA ASN A 85 -6.98 -0.14 -1.18
C ASN A 85 -6.52 0.44 0.16
N THR A 86 -6.35 -0.42 1.15
CA THR A 86 -5.88 -0.06 2.49
C THR A 86 -4.64 -0.86 2.89
N SER A 87 -3.85 -0.28 3.79
CA SER A 87 -2.66 -0.89 4.40
C SER A 87 -2.51 -0.41 5.84
N MET A 88 -1.53 -0.92 6.54
CA MET A 88 -1.13 -0.43 7.87
C MET A 88 0.33 0.05 7.90
N GLU A 89 1.08 -0.10 6.80
CA GLU A 89 2.54 0.07 6.76
C GLU A 89 3.01 1.12 5.74
N CYS A 90 2.30 1.28 4.61
CA CYS A 90 2.85 1.93 3.41
C CYS A 90 3.28 3.37 3.63
N SER A 91 2.48 4.22 4.31
CA SER A 91 2.87 5.62 4.51
C SER A 91 4.14 5.73 5.34
N VAL A 92 4.24 4.95 6.42
CA VAL A 92 5.40 4.96 7.31
C VAL A 92 6.63 4.43 6.59
N LEU A 93 6.49 3.36 5.81
CA LEU A 93 7.58 2.82 4.99
C LEU A 93 8.13 3.88 4.03
N PHE A 94 7.26 4.61 3.34
CA PHE A 94 7.68 5.65 2.38
C PHE A 94 8.33 6.84 3.08
N LEU A 95 7.77 7.30 4.19
CA LEU A 95 8.30 8.42 4.97
C LEU A 95 9.67 8.11 5.59
N ILE A 96 9.84 6.92 6.16
CA ILE A 96 11.12 6.49 6.71
C ILE A 96 12.15 6.33 5.58
N GLY A 97 11.78 5.70 4.46
CA GLY A 97 12.66 5.61 3.30
C GLY A 97 13.16 6.97 2.83
N ALA A 98 12.24 7.94 2.68
CA ALA A 98 12.59 9.30 2.31
C ALA A 98 13.54 9.97 3.34
N SER A 99 13.26 9.81 4.64
CA SER A 99 14.08 10.40 5.70
C SER A 99 15.50 9.83 5.79
N LEU A 100 15.68 8.59 5.35
CA LEU A 100 16.96 7.88 5.37
C LEU A 100 17.69 7.89 4.01
N GLY A 101 17.07 8.45 2.97
CA GLY A 101 17.61 8.40 1.61
C GLY A 101 17.67 6.97 1.03
N ILE A 102 16.73 6.12 1.42
CA ILE A 102 16.63 4.72 0.97
C ILE A 102 15.44 4.60 0.02
N ARG A 103 15.63 3.95 -1.11
CA ARG A 103 14.54 3.63 -2.04
C ARG A 103 13.59 2.63 -1.40
N THR A 104 12.30 2.98 -1.31
CA THR A 104 11.24 2.13 -0.74
C THR A 104 10.01 2.14 -1.62
N SER A 105 9.35 1.01 -1.74
CA SER A 105 8.04 0.86 -2.35
C SER A 105 7.32 -0.33 -1.69
N SER A 106 6.12 -0.64 -2.16
CA SER A 106 5.34 -1.77 -1.66
C SER A 106 4.60 -2.46 -2.78
N VAL A 107 4.41 -3.76 -2.64
CA VAL A 107 3.49 -4.55 -3.44
C VAL A 107 2.63 -5.40 -2.50
N MET A 108 1.33 -5.41 -2.74
CA MET A 108 0.36 -6.07 -1.86
C MET A 108 -0.57 -6.96 -2.67
N ILE A 109 -1.26 -7.85 -2.01
CA ILE A 109 -2.47 -8.49 -2.53
C ILE A 109 -3.70 -7.72 -2.05
N SER A 110 -4.77 -7.73 -2.85
CA SER A 110 -6.08 -7.28 -2.38
C SER A 110 -6.84 -8.50 -1.89
N ALA A 111 -7.01 -8.59 -0.59
CA ALA A 111 -7.60 -9.77 0.05
C ALA A 111 -9.12 -9.69 0.13
N THR A 112 -9.69 -8.48 0.29
CA THR A 112 -11.13 -8.26 0.43
C THR A 112 -11.58 -7.04 -0.38
N ASN A 113 -12.85 -6.97 -0.71
CA ASN A 113 -13.47 -5.72 -1.12
C ASN A 113 -13.66 -4.82 0.10
N PHE A 114 -13.44 -3.52 -0.08
CA PHE A 114 -13.61 -2.54 0.99
C PHE A 114 -15.00 -2.65 1.64
N GLY A 115 -15.02 -2.81 2.96
CA GLY A 115 -16.25 -2.93 3.75
C GLY A 115 -16.90 -4.33 3.73
N ASP A 116 -16.37 -5.28 2.99
CA ASP A 116 -16.83 -6.68 3.01
C ASP A 116 -15.78 -7.58 3.68
N TYR A 117 -15.88 -7.68 4.99
CA TYR A 117 -15.02 -8.54 5.82
C TYR A 117 -15.71 -9.84 6.22
N SER A 118 -16.77 -10.22 5.48
CA SER A 118 -17.57 -11.41 5.76
C SER A 118 -16.88 -12.73 5.37
N ASN A 119 -15.79 -12.64 4.59
CA ASN A 119 -15.03 -13.81 4.18
C ASN A 119 -13.92 -14.10 5.19
N ASP A 120 -13.87 -15.32 5.68
CA ASP A 120 -12.75 -15.81 6.47
C ASP A 120 -11.46 -15.81 5.62
N ALA A 121 -10.32 -15.61 6.27
CA ALA A 121 -9.00 -15.59 5.61
C ALA A 121 -8.70 -16.87 4.80
N ASP A 122 -9.44 -17.96 5.05
CA ASP A 122 -9.33 -19.24 4.35
C ASP A 122 -10.02 -19.26 2.98
N ASP A 123 -10.81 -18.24 2.63
CA ASP A 123 -11.53 -18.16 1.35
C ASP A 123 -10.69 -17.55 0.20
N TYR A 124 -9.43 -17.18 0.48
CA TYR A 124 -8.57 -16.61 -0.56
C TYR A 124 -8.03 -17.71 -1.48
N PRO A 125 -8.00 -17.46 -2.80
CA PRO A 125 -7.35 -18.39 -3.71
C PRO A 125 -5.90 -18.63 -3.31
N SER A 126 -5.51 -19.88 -3.16
CA SER A 126 -4.12 -20.26 -2.88
C SER A 126 -3.18 -19.67 -3.92
N GLY A 127 -2.02 -19.19 -3.49
CA GLY A 127 -1.01 -18.65 -4.39
C GLY A 127 -1.11 -17.14 -4.65
N TRP A 128 -1.99 -16.42 -3.97
CA TRP A 128 -2.08 -14.96 -4.14
C TRP A 128 -0.91 -14.23 -3.45
N GLU A 129 -0.55 -14.67 -2.25
CA GLU A 129 0.58 -14.10 -1.52
C GLU A 129 1.89 -14.31 -2.28
N GLU A 130 2.07 -15.49 -2.85
CA GLU A 130 3.22 -15.83 -3.69
C GLU A 130 3.40 -14.87 -4.85
N ARG A 131 2.31 -14.41 -5.48
CA ARG A 131 2.39 -13.42 -6.59
C ARG A 131 3.00 -12.10 -6.16
N ALA A 132 2.63 -11.58 -4.98
CA ALA A 132 3.23 -10.34 -4.48
C ALA A 132 4.72 -10.54 -4.15
N ILE A 133 5.09 -11.69 -3.57
CA ILE A 133 6.47 -12.04 -3.28
C ILE A 133 7.29 -12.16 -4.57
N GLU A 134 6.77 -12.85 -5.60
CA GLU A 134 7.45 -13.02 -6.88
C GLU A 134 7.65 -11.68 -7.61
N VAL A 135 6.64 -10.79 -7.59
CA VAL A 135 6.77 -9.44 -8.13
C VAL A 135 7.84 -8.66 -7.39
N GLY A 136 7.86 -8.71 -6.06
CA GLY A 136 8.89 -8.04 -5.26
C GLY A 136 10.30 -8.55 -5.57
N ILE A 137 10.49 -9.87 -5.66
CA ILE A 137 11.78 -10.48 -6.00
C ILE A 137 12.23 -10.09 -7.41
N GLU A 138 11.33 -10.13 -8.40
CA GLU A 138 11.66 -9.77 -9.77
C GLU A 138 11.97 -8.28 -9.91
N ALA A 139 11.23 -7.40 -9.22
CA ALA A 139 11.52 -5.98 -9.17
C ALA A 139 12.92 -5.69 -8.61
N MET A 140 13.33 -6.38 -7.54
CA MET A 140 14.69 -6.25 -7.01
C MET A 140 15.75 -6.68 -8.01
N LYS A 141 15.53 -7.75 -8.78
CA LYS A 141 16.45 -8.16 -9.85
C LYS A 141 16.53 -7.12 -10.96
N ILE A 142 15.42 -6.47 -11.31
CA ILE A 142 15.37 -5.39 -12.29
C ILE A 142 16.23 -4.20 -11.81
N LEU A 143 16.02 -3.77 -10.56
CA LEU A 143 16.78 -2.65 -9.98
C LEU A 143 18.27 -2.93 -9.89
N ILE A 144 18.67 -4.13 -9.43
CA ILE A 144 20.08 -4.51 -9.35
C ILE A 144 20.75 -4.44 -10.73
N ARG A 145 20.08 -4.88 -11.79
CA ARG A 145 20.61 -4.77 -13.15
C ARG A 145 20.75 -3.31 -13.58
N LYS A 146 19.71 -2.49 -13.36
CA LYS A 146 19.75 -1.05 -13.69
C LYS A 146 20.88 -0.32 -12.97
N ASP A 147 21.09 -0.62 -11.67
CA ASP A 147 22.16 -0.02 -10.87
C ASP A 147 23.57 -0.44 -11.33
N GLN A 148 23.70 -1.62 -11.93
CA GLN A 148 24.98 -2.10 -12.48
C GLN A 148 25.33 -1.49 -13.85
N GLU A 149 24.32 -1.01 -14.57
CA GLU A 149 24.46 -0.41 -15.91
C GLU A 149 24.60 1.12 -15.88
N ALA A 150 24.34 1.75 -14.72
CA ALA A 150 24.40 3.20 -14.52
C ALA A 150 25.82 3.67 -14.15
#